data_d36e64025f362d055364e1bc3770664f
#
_entry.id   d36e64025f362d055364e1bc3770664f
#
_cell.length_a   1.000
_cell.length_b   1.000
_cell.length_c   1.000
_cell.angle_alpha   90.00
_cell.angle_beta   90.00
_cell.angle_gamma   90.00
#
_symmetry.space_group_name_H-M   'P 1'
#
loop_
_entity.id
_entity.type
_entity.pdbx_description
1 polymer ?
#
loop_
_entity_poly.entity_id
_entity_poly.type
_entity_poly.pdbx_seq_one_letter_code
_entity_poly.pdbx_strand_id
1 'polypeptide(L)'
;DRVSVAWFFEGCGACEYCTTGRETLCRTVKNAGYSVDGGMAEQCIVTADYAVKVPEGLDPAQASSITCAGVTTYKAIKEAQLQPGQWTVIFGAGGLGNLAVQYAKKVFNAHVVAVDINNDKLALAKEVGADIVINGHEVEDVAALIQEKTGGAHSAVVTAVSKVAFNQAVDSVR
;
A
#
# COMPACT_ATOMS: atom_id res chain seq x y z
N ASP A 1 17.81 -19.92 -6.88
CA ASP A 1 16.51 -19.52 -6.28
C ASP A 1 16.03 -18.21 -6.88
N ARG A 2 14.70 -18.04 -6.96
CA ARG A 2 14.09 -16.78 -7.37
C ARG A 2 13.85 -15.94 -6.12
N VAL A 3 14.40 -14.71 -6.10
CA VAL A 3 14.31 -13.82 -4.94
C VAL A 3 13.74 -12.47 -5.33
N SER A 4 13.09 -11.84 -4.37
CA SER A 4 12.58 -10.47 -4.41
C SER A 4 13.55 -9.57 -3.65
N VAL A 5 13.96 -8.48 -4.26
CA VAL A 5 14.88 -7.49 -3.70
C VAL A 5 14.17 -6.17 -3.60
N ALA A 6 14.03 -5.64 -2.38
CA ALA A 6 13.39 -4.37 -2.12
C ALA A 6 14.35 -3.18 -2.33
N TRP A 7 13.80 -1.97 -2.35
CA TRP A 7 14.58 -0.75 -2.30
C TRP A 7 15.45 -0.66 -1.04
N PHE A 8 14.97 -1.15 0.10
CA PHE A 8 15.79 -1.33 1.30
C PHE A 8 16.86 -2.41 1.03
N PHE A 9 18.13 -2.01 1.03
CA PHE A 9 19.25 -2.91 0.74
C PHE A 9 19.78 -3.57 2.00
N GLU A 10 20.17 -2.78 3.02
CA GLU A 10 20.58 -3.28 4.32
C GLU A 10 20.53 -2.20 5.42
N GLY A 11 20.33 -2.64 6.65
CA GLY A 11 20.56 -1.86 7.87
C GLY A 11 21.87 -2.25 8.53
N CYS A 12 22.28 -1.53 9.58
CA CYS A 12 23.54 -1.85 10.31
C CYS A 12 23.46 -3.11 11.18
N GLY A 13 22.28 -3.68 11.41
CA GLY A 13 22.04 -4.86 12.22
C GLY A 13 22.17 -4.67 13.74
N ALA A 14 22.70 -3.53 14.23
CA ALA A 14 23.06 -3.34 15.63
C ALA A 14 22.36 -2.18 16.35
N CYS A 15 21.76 -1.22 15.64
CA CYS A 15 21.08 -0.09 16.27
C CYS A 15 19.69 -0.47 16.81
N GLU A 16 19.11 0.40 17.64
CA GLU A 16 17.78 0.23 18.23
C GLU A 16 16.70 -0.13 17.21
N TYR A 17 16.77 0.45 15.99
CA TYR A 17 15.82 0.19 14.92
C TYR A 17 16.00 -1.20 14.32
N CYS A 18 17.24 -1.60 14.04
CA CYS A 18 17.52 -2.91 13.46
C CYS A 18 17.19 -4.05 14.43
N THR A 19 17.50 -3.88 15.72
CA THR A 19 17.25 -4.92 16.73
C THR A 19 15.77 -5.02 17.14
N THR A 20 14.93 -4.10 16.70
CA THR A 20 13.49 -4.08 17.03
C THR A 20 12.56 -4.26 15.81
N GLY A 21 13.10 -4.70 14.66
CA GLY A 21 12.30 -4.94 13.45
C GLY A 21 11.84 -3.66 12.75
N ARG A 22 12.60 -2.58 12.89
CA ARG A 22 12.34 -1.28 12.27
C ARG A 22 13.53 -0.82 11.42
N GLU A 23 14.17 -1.73 10.72
CA GLU A 23 15.41 -1.55 9.98
C GLU A 23 15.34 -0.41 8.97
N THR A 24 14.17 -0.13 8.40
CA THR A 24 13.94 0.99 7.48
C THR A 24 14.20 2.37 8.11
N LEU A 25 14.24 2.45 9.44
CA LEU A 25 14.57 3.67 10.20
C LEU A 25 16.03 3.72 10.62
N CYS A 26 16.85 2.75 10.23
CA CYS A 26 18.28 2.73 10.53
C CYS A 26 18.96 3.99 9.96
N ARG A 27 19.75 4.69 10.80
CA ARG A 27 20.39 5.94 10.40
C ARG A 27 21.52 5.75 9.36
N THR A 28 22.01 4.53 9.21
CA THR A 28 23.00 4.14 8.22
C THR A 28 22.45 3.16 7.19
N VAL A 29 21.12 3.23 6.96
CA VAL A 29 20.44 2.40 5.96
C VAL A 29 21.04 2.59 4.59
N LYS A 30 21.20 1.51 3.85
CA LYS A 30 21.55 1.54 2.42
C LYS A 30 20.33 1.18 1.59
N ASN A 31 20.15 1.89 0.49
CA ASN A 31 19.02 1.72 -0.42
C ASN A 31 19.52 1.42 -1.83
N ALA A 32 18.99 0.36 -2.42
CA ALA A 32 19.36 -0.11 -3.76
C ALA A 32 18.96 0.93 -4.84
N GLY A 33 19.89 1.25 -5.72
CA GLY A 33 19.70 2.26 -6.77
C GLY A 33 19.75 3.71 -6.28
N TYR A 34 20.10 3.93 -5.00
CA TYR A 34 20.25 5.26 -4.41
C TYR A 34 21.61 5.44 -3.72
N SER A 35 21.88 4.69 -2.65
CA SER A 35 23.16 4.74 -1.93
C SER A 35 24.11 3.59 -2.26
N VAL A 36 23.60 2.58 -2.93
CA VAL A 36 24.35 1.46 -3.53
C VAL A 36 23.76 1.14 -4.91
N ASP A 37 24.47 0.36 -5.70
CA ASP A 37 24.00 -0.07 -7.03
C ASP A 37 22.65 -0.78 -6.94
N GLY A 38 21.80 -0.59 -7.95
CA GLY A 38 20.44 -1.13 -8.01
C GLY A 38 20.32 -2.31 -8.98
N GLY A 39 19.07 -2.70 -9.26
CA GLY A 39 18.71 -3.84 -10.11
C GLY A 39 18.44 -3.48 -11.58
N MET A 40 18.73 -2.25 -12.06
CA MET A 40 18.60 -1.86 -13.47
C MET A 40 19.83 -2.35 -14.26
N ALA A 41 20.10 -3.65 -14.19
CA ALA A 41 21.24 -4.32 -14.78
C ALA A 41 20.93 -5.80 -15.01
N GLU A 42 21.76 -6.49 -15.80
CA GLU A 42 21.64 -7.94 -16.00
C GLU A 42 21.94 -8.73 -14.72
N GLN A 43 22.76 -8.16 -13.83
CA GLN A 43 23.16 -8.76 -12.56
C GLN A 43 23.27 -7.68 -11.49
N CYS A 44 22.93 -8.01 -10.25
CA CYS A 44 23.17 -7.15 -9.09
C CYS A 44 23.65 -7.96 -7.89
N ILE A 45 24.43 -7.32 -7.02
CA ILE A 45 24.83 -7.88 -5.74
C ILE A 45 23.81 -7.42 -4.69
N VAL A 46 23.33 -8.34 -3.86
CA VAL A 46 22.36 -8.06 -2.81
C VAL A 46 22.77 -8.69 -1.50
N THR A 47 22.40 -8.08 -0.38
CA THR A 47 22.61 -8.65 0.94
C THR A 47 21.62 -9.80 1.16
N ALA A 48 22.12 -11.01 1.35
CA ALA A 48 21.31 -12.23 1.39
C ALA A 48 20.24 -12.22 2.48
N ASP A 49 20.52 -11.62 3.63
CA ASP A 49 19.61 -11.53 4.78
C ASP A 49 18.35 -10.72 4.48
N TYR A 50 18.37 -9.86 3.45
CA TYR A 50 17.25 -9.02 3.03
C TYR A 50 16.65 -9.44 1.67
N ALA A 51 17.16 -10.51 1.08
CA ALA A 51 16.58 -11.12 -0.11
C ALA A 51 15.47 -12.11 0.27
N VAL A 52 14.25 -11.88 -0.20
CA VAL A 52 13.08 -12.69 0.14
C VAL A 52 12.81 -13.70 -0.97
N LYS A 53 12.73 -14.99 -0.63
CA LYS A 53 12.39 -16.03 -1.59
C LYS A 53 10.98 -15.80 -2.15
N VAL A 54 10.85 -15.76 -3.46
CA VAL A 54 9.55 -15.65 -4.13
C VAL A 54 8.86 -17.01 -4.07
N PRO A 55 7.58 -17.09 -3.67
CA PRO A 55 6.81 -18.33 -3.68
C PRO A 55 6.79 -19.00 -5.06
N GLU A 56 6.79 -20.32 -5.08
CA GLU A 56 6.64 -21.07 -6.32
C GLU A 56 5.26 -20.81 -6.95
N GLY A 57 5.23 -20.71 -8.28
CA GLY A 57 4.00 -20.44 -9.04
C GLY A 57 3.61 -18.98 -9.16
N LEU A 58 4.26 -18.07 -8.43
CA LEU A 58 4.01 -16.64 -8.60
C LEU A 58 4.75 -16.11 -9.84
N ASP A 59 4.00 -15.45 -10.73
CA ASP A 59 4.57 -14.81 -11.93
C ASP A 59 5.55 -13.70 -11.53
N PRO A 60 6.77 -13.63 -12.12
CA PRO A 60 7.77 -12.64 -11.75
C PRO A 60 7.34 -11.19 -12.00
N ALA A 61 6.58 -10.94 -13.07
CA ALA A 61 6.12 -9.59 -13.38
C ALA A 61 5.11 -9.10 -12.34
N GLN A 62 4.21 -9.99 -11.89
CA GLN A 62 3.28 -9.71 -10.80
C GLN A 62 4.03 -9.55 -9.47
N ALA A 63 4.99 -10.44 -9.17
CA ALA A 63 5.78 -10.40 -7.95
C ALA A 63 6.57 -9.10 -7.80
N SER A 64 7.05 -8.52 -8.90
CA SER A 64 7.88 -7.31 -8.88
C SER A 64 7.18 -6.11 -8.25
N SER A 65 5.86 -5.97 -8.41
CA SER A 65 5.08 -4.88 -7.82
C SER A 65 4.91 -5.01 -6.30
N ILE A 66 4.98 -6.22 -5.77
CA ILE A 66 4.73 -6.51 -4.35
C ILE A 66 5.87 -5.98 -3.48
N THR A 67 7.08 -5.96 -3.99
CA THR A 67 8.30 -5.56 -3.26
C THR A 67 8.32 -4.08 -2.85
N CYS A 68 7.59 -3.23 -3.55
CA CYS A 68 7.47 -1.81 -3.24
C CYS A 68 6.01 -1.45 -2.92
N ALA A 69 5.15 -1.41 -3.93
CA ALA A 69 3.75 -1.00 -3.76
C ALA A 69 2.98 -1.94 -2.82
N GLY A 70 3.25 -3.25 -2.90
CA GLY A 70 2.62 -4.24 -2.03
C GLY A 70 3.01 -4.07 -0.57
N VAL A 71 4.31 -4.07 -0.25
CA VAL A 71 4.77 -3.93 1.13
C VAL A 71 4.38 -2.58 1.74
N THR A 72 4.40 -1.50 0.93
CA THR A 72 4.01 -0.17 1.36
C THR A 72 2.55 -0.12 1.80
N THR A 73 1.65 -0.63 0.97
CA THR A 73 0.21 -0.60 1.27
C THR A 73 -0.19 -1.59 2.35
N TYR A 74 0.44 -2.76 2.40
CA TYR A 74 0.28 -3.70 3.51
C TYR A 74 0.66 -3.05 4.85
N LYS A 75 1.83 -2.41 4.89
CA LYS A 75 2.32 -1.73 6.10
C LYS A 75 1.40 -0.57 6.51
N ALA A 76 0.94 0.24 5.57
CA ALA A 76 0.01 1.34 5.85
C ALA A 76 -1.27 0.86 6.53
N ILE A 77 -1.90 -0.21 6.02
CA ILE A 77 -3.11 -0.79 6.60
C ILE A 77 -2.83 -1.41 7.97
N LYS A 78 -1.69 -2.07 8.13
CA LYS A 78 -1.27 -2.63 9.42
C LYS A 78 -1.07 -1.54 10.48
N GLU A 79 -0.43 -0.42 10.12
CA GLU A 79 -0.23 0.72 11.04
C GLU A 79 -1.53 1.45 11.38
N ALA A 80 -2.52 1.43 10.49
CA ALA A 80 -3.85 1.93 10.77
C ALA A 80 -4.62 1.08 11.81
N GLN A 81 -4.07 -0.07 12.23
CA GLN A 81 -4.66 -1.00 13.20
C GLN A 81 -6.08 -1.43 12.84
N LEU A 82 -6.36 -1.52 11.54
CA LEU A 82 -7.67 -1.87 11.00
C LEU A 82 -8.10 -3.27 11.47
N GLN A 83 -9.29 -3.35 12.07
CA GLN A 83 -9.85 -4.60 12.56
C GLN A 83 -10.84 -5.21 11.56
N PRO A 84 -11.05 -6.53 11.58
CA PRO A 84 -12.06 -7.18 10.75
C PRO A 84 -13.46 -6.55 10.91
N GLY A 85 -14.16 -6.33 9.79
CA GLY A 85 -15.47 -5.71 9.76
C GLY A 85 -15.50 -4.18 9.87
N GLN A 86 -14.36 -3.54 10.08
CA GLN A 86 -14.25 -2.07 10.05
C GLN A 86 -14.21 -1.54 8.61
N TRP A 87 -14.57 -0.27 8.45
CA TRP A 87 -14.46 0.43 7.17
C TRP A 87 -13.13 1.14 7.02
N THR A 88 -12.52 0.99 5.85
CA THR A 88 -11.37 1.81 5.41
C THR A 88 -11.68 2.46 4.07
N VAL A 89 -11.15 3.67 3.87
CA VAL A 89 -11.25 4.38 2.59
C VAL A 89 -9.89 4.42 1.93
N ILE A 90 -9.84 4.08 0.64
CA ILE A 90 -8.64 4.16 -0.19
C ILE A 90 -8.84 5.28 -1.21
N PHE A 91 -8.13 6.41 -1.03
CA PHE A 91 -8.11 7.51 -1.98
C PHE A 91 -7.00 7.29 -3.01
N GLY A 92 -7.39 7.11 -4.26
CA GLY A 92 -6.54 6.72 -5.38
C GLY A 92 -6.56 5.21 -5.59
N ALA A 93 -7.19 4.74 -6.67
CA ALA A 93 -7.31 3.33 -7.03
C ALA A 93 -6.29 2.88 -8.10
N GLY A 94 -5.16 3.60 -8.22
CA GLY A 94 -4.05 3.24 -9.10
C GLY A 94 -3.26 2.02 -8.59
N GLY A 95 -2.00 1.86 -9.00
CA GLY A 95 -1.19 0.68 -8.67
C GLY A 95 -1.09 0.39 -7.17
N LEU A 96 -0.82 1.41 -6.33
CA LEU A 96 -0.82 1.25 -4.88
C LEU A 96 -2.22 0.99 -4.33
N GLY A 97 -3.20 1.81 -4.74
CA GLY A 97 -4.56 1.69 -4.24
C GLY A 97 -5.22 0.36 -4.58
N ASN A 98 -4.96 -0.18 -5.75
CA ASN A 98 -5.42 -1.53 -6.14
C ASN A 98 -4.92 -2.61 -5.16
N LEU A 99 -3.64 -2.58 -4.81
CA LEU A 99 -3.08 -3.51 -3.83
C LEU A 99 -3.62 -3.25 -2.42
N ALA A 100 -3.81 -1.97 -2.04
CA ALA A 100 -4.42 -1.62 -0.76
C ALA A 100 -5.84 -2.18 -0.62
N VAL A 101 -6.68 -2.07 -1.66
CA VAL A 101 -8.03 -2.66 -1.69
C VAL A 101 -7.96 -4.17 -1.46
N GLN A 102 -7.08 -4.86 -2.16
CA GLN A 102 -6.93 -6.31 -2.01
C GLN A 102 -6.48 -6.72 -0.62
N TYR A 103 -5.48 -6.05 -0.04
CA TYR A 103 -5.02 -6.32 1.32
C TYR A 103 -6.12 -6.02 2.36
N ALA A 104 -6.73 -4.85 2.29
CA ALA A 104 -7.80 -4.49 3.23
C ALA A 104 -8.93 -5.53 3.21
N LYS A 105 -9.35 -5.94 2.00
CA LYS A 105 -10.45 -6.89 1.84
C LYS A 105 -10.07 -8.32 2.19
N LYS A 106 -8.96 -8.83 1.64
CA LYS A 106 -8.63 -10.27 1.68
C LYS A 106 -7.75 -10.68 2.85
N VAL A 107 -6.95 -9.74 3.39
CA VAL A 107 -6.01 -10.02 4.49
C VAL A 107 -6.54 -9.48 5.81
N PHE A 108 -7.03 -8.24 5.82
CA PHE A 108 -7.54 -7.60 7.03
C PHE A 108 -9.05 -7.79 7.23
N ASN A 109 -9.75 -8.42 6.27
CA ASN A 109 -11.18 -8.71 6.32
C ASN A 109 -12.04 -7.47 6.64
N ALA A 110 -11.67 -6.34 6.06
CA ALA A 110 -12.33 -5.05 6.24
C ALA A 110 -13.36 -4.78 5.14
N HIS A 111 -14.21 -3.79 5.37
CA HIS A 111 -15.02 -3.17 4.34
C HIS A 111 -14.23 -2.03 3.69
N VAL A 112 -14.33 -1.90 2.37
CA VAL A 112 -13.49 -0.98 1.58
C VAL A 112 -14.33 -0.04 0.74
N VAL A 113 -14.09 1.26 0.92
CA VAL A 113 -14.50 2.31 -0.01
C VAL A 113 -13.29 2.70 -0.86
N ALA A 114 -13.39 2.64 -2.18
CA ALA A 114 -12.36 3.13 -3.09
C ALA A 114 -12.84 4.43 -3.77
N VAL A 115 -12.00 5.45 -3.73
CA VAL A 115 -12.25 6.77 -4.34
C VAL A 115 -11.18 7.03 -5.40
N ASP A 116 -11.58 7.33 -6.61
CA ASP A 116 -10.70 7.78 -7.71
C ASP A 116 -11.51 8.71 -8.62
N ILE A 117 -10.85 9.39 -9.54
CA ILE A 117 -11.47 10.22 -10.57
C ILE A 117 -11.61 9.49 -11.92
N ASN A 118 -11.05 8.28 -12.03
CA ASN A 118 -11.05 7.48 -13.25
C ASN A 118 -11.93 6.23 -13.06
N ASN A 119 -12.94 6.12 -13.92
CA ASN A 119 -13.93 5.03 -13.83
C ASN A 119 -13.34 3.65 -14.13
N ASP A 120 -12.32 3.52 -15.00
CA ASP A 120 -11.68 2.22 -15.28
C ASP A 120 -10.96 1.68 -14.05
N LYS A 121 -10.28 2.58 -13.30
CA LYS A 121 -9.63 2.20 -12.03
C LYS A 121 -10.65 1.83 -10.97
N LEU A 122 -11.79 2.52 -10.92
CA LEU A 122 -12.88 2.19 -10.00
C LEU A 122 -13.54 0.85 -10.34
N ALA A 123 -13.71 0.55 -11.64
CA ALA A 123 -14.20 -0.76 -12.07
C ALA A 123 -13.26 -1.88 -11.62
N LEU A 124 -11.96 -1.72 -11.81
CA LEU A 124 -10.95 -2.66 -11.32
C LEU A 124 -10.95 -2.76 -9.79
N ALA A 125 -11.05 -1.64 -9.07
CA ALA A 125 -11.14 -1.64 -7.62
C ALA A 125 -12.35 -2.44 -7.12
N LYS A 126 -13.49 -2.32 -7.81
CA LYS A 126 -14.70 -3.11 -7.53
C LYS A 126 -14.48 -4.60 -7.75
N GLU A 127 -13.86 -4.96 -8.87
CA GLU A 127 -13.53 -6.35 -9.22
C GLU A 127 -12.61 -7.01 -8.18
N VAL A 128 -11.60 -6.29 -7.70
CA VAL A 128 -10.63 -6.84 -6.73
C VAL A 128 -11.12 -6.81 -5.28
N GLY A 129 -12.29 -6.21 -5.00
CA GLY A 129 -12.99 -6.37 -3.72
C GLY A 129 -13.43 -5.11 -2.99
N ALA A 130 -13.40 -3.92 -3.60
CA ALA A 130 -14.01 -2.74 -2.99
C ALA A 130 -15.53 -2.93 -2.84
N ASP A 131 -16.07 -2.67 -1.63
CA ASP A 131 -17.50 -2.76 -1.36
C ASP A 131 -18.24 -1.58 -1.99
N ILE A 132 -17.66 -0.39 -1.90
CA ILE A 132 -18.18 0.85 -2.47
C ILE A 132 -17.09 1.48 -3.33
N VAL A 133 -17.48 2.05 -4.49
CA VAL A 133 -16.61 2.86 -5.34
C VAL A 133 -17.24 4.23 -5.55
N ILE A 134 -16.45 5.28 -5.51
CA ILE A 134 -16.90 6.67 -5.63
C ILE A 134 -16.01 7.39 -6.65
N ASN A 135 -16.62 7.96 -7.69
CA ASN A 135 -15.91 8.88 -8.57
C ASN A 135 -15.96 10.29 -7.96
N GLY A 136 -14.79 10.79 -7.56
CA GLY A 136 -14.67 12.09 -6.91
C GLY A 136 -15.01 13.30 -7.80
N HIS A 137 -15.12 13.13 -9.11
CA HIS A 137 -15.62 14.17 -10.02
C HIS A 137 -17.15 14.18 -10.16
N GLU A 138 -17.82 13.11 -9.79
CA GLU A 138 -19.27 12.95 -9.92
C GLU A 138 -20.02 13.26 -8.62
N VAL A 139 -19.29 13.55 -7.54
CA VAL A 139 -19.85 13.80 -6.21
C VAL A 139 -19.33 15.13 -5.68
N GLU A 140 -20.23 15.99 -5.23
CA GLU A 140 -19.90 17.32 -4.72
C GLU A 140 -19.12 17.23 -3.39
N ASP A 141 -19.58 16.37 -2.47
CA ASP A 141 -18.93 16.12 -1.19
C ASP A 141 -18.71 14.61 -0.97
N VAL A 142 -17.50 14.18 -1.29
CA VAL A 142 -17.11 12.77 -1.17
C VAL A 142 -17.06 12.35 0.30
N ALA A 143 -16.61 13.23 1.20
CA ALA A 143 -16.50 12.90 2.62
C ALA A 143 -17.89 12.72 3.26
N ALA A 144 -18.82 13.62 2.98
CA ALA A 144 -20.19 13.50 3.44
C ALA A 144 -20.86 12.21 2.93
N LEU A 145 -20.66 11.85 1.66
CA LEU A 145 -21.19 10.60 1.12
C LEU A 145 -20.59 9.37 1.81
N ILE A 146 -19.30 9.38 2.13
CA ILE A 146 -18.64 8.29 2.87
C ILE A 146 -19.23 8.20 4.28
N GLN A 147 -19.38 9.33 4.97
CA GLN A 147 -20.00 9.41 6.29
C GLN A 147 -21.43 8.83 6.28
N GLU A 148 -22.23 9.22 5.30
CA GLU A 148 -23.61 8.70 5.13
C GLU A 148 -23.63 7.17 4.94
N LYS A 149 -22.74 6.65 4.08
CA LYS A 149 -22.74 5.21 3.72
C LYS A 149 -22.10 4.29 4.77
N THR A 150 -21.20 4.81 5.59
CA THR A 150 -20.39 3.98 6.49
C THR A 150 -20.50 4.35 7.97
N GLY A 151 -21.11 5.49 8.28
CA GLY A 151 -21.10 6.07 9.62
C GLY A 151 -19.74 6.65 10.02
N GLY A 152 -18.91 6.98 9.05
CA GLY A 152 -17.50 7.36 9.18
C GLY A 152 -16.56 6.16 9.15
N ALA A 153 -15.54 6.27 8.32
CA ALA A 153 -14.53 5.21 8.20
C ALA A 153 -13.62 5.15 9.45
N HIS A 154 -13.06 3.99 9.74
CA HIS A 154 -12.14 3.80 10.86
C HIS A 154 -10.71 4.19 10.48
N SER A 155 -10.41 4.16 9.19
CA SER A 155 -9.12 4.60 8.65
C SER A 155 -9.25 5.08 7.20
N ALA A 156 -8.29 5.89 6.77
CA ALA A 156 -8.14 6.28 5.38
C ALA A 156 -6.69 6.12 4.93
N VAL A 157 -6.51 5.59 3.72
CA VAL A 157 -5.20 5.46 3.07
C VAL A 157 -5.20 6.31 1.81
N VAL A 158 -4.28 7.27 1.73
CA VAL A 158 -4.20 8.21 0.61
C VAL A 158 -3.00 7.84 -0.25
N THR A 159 -3.25 7.39 -1.47
CA THR A 159 -2.23 7.12 -2.50
C THR A 159 -2.31 8.13 -3.65
N ALA A 160 -3.36 8.94 -3.68
CA ALA A 160 -3.53 10.01 -4.66
C ALA A 160 -2.66 11.23 -4.31
N VAL A 161 -1.98 11.81 -5.31
CA VAL A 161 -1.18 13.03 -5.14
C VAL A 161 -2.09 14.25 -5.31
N SER A 162 -2.93 14.51 -4.30
CA SER A 162 -3.93 15.59 -4.33
C SER A 162 -4.23 16.12 -2.93
N LYS A 163 -4.17 17.44 -2.76
CA LYS A 163 -4.59 18.09 -1.51
C LYS A 163 -6.08 17.88 -1.22
N VAL A 164 -6.91 17.86 -2.27
CA VAL A 164 -8.35 17.63 -2.14
C VAL A 164 -8.61 16.23 -1.58
N ALA A 165 -7.98 15.21 -2.17
CA ALA A 165 -8.11 13.83 -1.69
C ALA A 165 -7.63 13.67 -0.23
N PHE A 166 -6.57 14.38 0.16
CA PHE A 166 -6.07 14.34 1.54
C PHE A 166 -7.09 14.96 2.52
N ASN A 167 -7.64 16.12 2.22
CA ASN A 167 -8.64 16.78 3.07
C ASN A 167 -9.90 15.93 3.17
N GLN A 168 -10.41 15.43 2.04
CA GLN A 168 -11.56 14.52 2.03
C GLN A 168 -11.31 13.24 2.84
N ALA A 169 -10.08 12.74 2.86
CA ALA A 169 -9.71 11.58 3.67
C ALA A 169 -9.82 11.87 5.17
N VAL A 170 -9.37 13.04 5.61
CA VAL A 170 -9.49 13.50 7.01
C VAL A 170 -10.96 13.66 7.40
N ASP A 171 -11.77 14.26 6.52
CA ASP A 171 -13.18 14.53 6.79
C ASP A 171 -14.07 13.26 6.68
N SER A 172 -13.56 12.17 6.09
CA SER A 172 -14.30 10.91 5.93
C SER A 172 -14.17 9.94 7.09
N VAL A 173 -13.23 10.16 8.00
CA VAL A 173 -13.05 9.30 9.18
C VAL A 173 -13.90 9.76 10.38
N ARG A 174 -14.14 8.83 11.32
CA ARG A 174 -14.91 9.09 12.54
C ARG A 174 -14.05 9.69 13.64
#